data_0f924b455b1cd9b3c465197f832ac552
#
_entry.id   0f924b455b1cd9b3c465197f832ac552
#
_cell.length_a   1.000
_cell.length_b   1.000
_cell.length_c   1.000
_cell.angle_alpha   90.00
_cell.angle_beta   90.00
_cell.angle_gamma   90.00
#
_symmetry.space_group_name_H-M   'P 1'
#
loop_
_entity.id
_entity.type
_entity.pdbx_description
1 polymer ?
#
loop_
_entity_poly.entity_id
_entity_poly.type
_entity_poly.pdbx_seq_one_letter_code
_entity_poly.pdbx_strand_id
1 'polypeptide(L)'
;MRSKNFTYEKSGVSIKKADKFIKFISSSTKKSKKSGHFKNIGGFGALTKLPSNLKKPYLVTSTDGVGTKIEIANLLGKFDTIGVDLVAMCVNDIIVQGAKPLLFLDYISVEKIDTKKLKNIIKGIIRGCKLAGCE
;
A
#
# COMPACT_ATOMS: atom_id res chain seq x y z
N MET A 1 -5.28 19.42 -40.12
CA MET A 1 -4.65 18.72 -38.99
C MET A 1 -5.75 18.09 -38.15
N ARG A 2 -5.84 16.75 -38.06
CA ARG A 2 -6.80 16.07 -37.17
C ARG A 2 -6.32 16.26 -35.74
N SER A 3 -7.10 16.97 -34.91
CA SER A 3 -6.85 17.09 -33.48
C SER A 3 -6.78 15.66 -32.87
N LYS A 4 -5.62 15.27 -32.38
CA LYS A 4 -5.48 14.02 -31.61
C LYS A 4 -6.22 14.25 -30.29
N ASN A 5 -7.45 13.75 -30.17
CA ASN A 5 -8.17 13.75 -28.89
C ASN A 5 -7.36 12.94 -27.87
N PHE A 6 -6.70 13.63 -26.97
CA PHE A 6 -6.06 13.04 -25.81
C PHE A 6 -7.15 12.67 -24.79
N THR A 7 -7.20 11.43 -24.38
CA THR A 7 -8.09 10.95 -23.32
C THR A 7 -7.25 10.26 -22.24
N TYR A 8 -7.74 10.29 -21.01
CA TYR A 8 -7.09 9.55 -19.90
C TYR A 8 -6.82 8.09 -20.25
N GLU A 9 -7.72 7.45 -20.95
CA GLU A 9 -7.60 6.05 -21.35
C GLU A 9 -6.46 5.81 -22.35
N LYS A 10 -6.27 6.73 -23.31
CA LYS A 10 -5.14 6.71 -24.26
C LYS A 10 -3.79 6.99 -23.57
N SER A 11 -3.81 7.69 -22.44
CA SER A 11 -2.62 7.96 -21.61
C SER A 11 -2.35 6.87 -20.58
N GLY A 12 -3.00 5.70 -20.67
CA GLY A 12 -2.78 4.58 -19.76
C GLY A 12 -3.61 4.64 -18.47
N VAL A 13 -4.38 5.70 -18.24
CA VAL A 13 -5.19 5.91 -17.03
C VAL A 13 -6.60 5.40 -17.26
N SER A 14 -6.98 4.30 -16.65
CA SER A 14 -8.33 3.76 -16.69
C SER A 14 -9.03 3.91 -15.35
N ILE A 15 -9.94 4.87 -15.23
CA ILE A 15 -10.74 5.13 -14.02
C ILE A 15 -11.49 3.86 -13.60
N LYS A 16 -12.12 3.15 -14.55
CA LYS A 16 -12.83 1.89 -14.27
C LYS A 16 -11.95 0.80 -13.64
N LYS A 17 -10.69 0.67 -14.09
CA LYS A 17 -9.73 -0.27 -13.50
C LYS A 17 -9.28 0.19 -12.12
N ALA A 18 -9.05 1.49 -11.94
CA ALA A 18 -8.71 2.08 -10.65
C ALA A 18 -9.81 1.84 -9.61
N ASP A 19 -11.07 2.13 -9.94
CA ASP A 19 -12.22 1.90 -9.05
C ASP A 19 -12.37 0.43 -8.64
N LYS A 20 -12.22 -0.49 -9.60
CA LYS A 20 -12.24 -1.94 -9.30
C LYS A 20 -11.11 -2.34 -8.37
N PHE A 21 -9.95 -1.74 -8.53
CA PHE A 21 -8.78 -2.00 -7.70
C PHE A 21 -8.97 -1.47 -6.28
N ILE A 22 -9.49 -0.25 -6.11
CA ILE A 22 -9.84 0.33 -4.81
C ILE A 22 -10.88 -0.53 -4.08
N LYS A 23 -11.92 -1.00 -4.78
CA LYS A 23 -12.90 -1.93 -4.22
C LYS A 23 -12.27 -3.24 -3.74
N PHE A 24 -11.30 -3.76 -4.48
CA PHE A 24 -10.56 -4.95 -4.06
C PHE A 24 -9.76 -4.68 -2.77
N ILE A 25 -9.02 -3.58 -2.66
CA ILE A 25 -8.28 -3.20 -1.45
C ILE A 25 -9.26 -3.10 -0.27
N SER A 26 -10.32 -2.32 -0.41
CA SER A 26 -11.33 -2.14 0.62
C SER A 26 -11.95 -3.45 1.11
N SER A 27 -12.25 -4.38 0.21
CA SER A 27 -12.80 -5.69 0.58
C SER A 27 -11.78 -6.60 1.27
N SER A 28 -10.51 -6.51 0.88
CA SER A 28 -9.43 -7.33 1.43
C SER A 28 -9.02 -6.89 2.84
N THR A 29 -9.16 -5.61 3.17
CA THR A 29 -8.82 -5.04 4.47
C THR A 29 -9.98 -5.11 5.49
N LYS A 30 -11.24 -5.12 5.05
CA LYS A 30 -12.41 -5.24 5.93
C LYS A 30 -12.43 -6.49 6.83
N LYS A 31 -11.66 -7.53 6.50
CA LYS A 31 -11.57 -8.78 7.28
C LYS A 31 -10.68 -8.66 8.52
N SER A 32 -9.94 -7.58 8.69
CA SER A 32 -9.17 -7.31 9.90
C SER A 32 -10.10 -6.72 10.96
N LYS A 33 -10.69 -7.57 11.81
CA LYS A 33 -11.66 -7.19 12.86
C LYS A 33 -11.08 -6.33 13.99
N LYS A 34 -9.79 -6.01 13.97
CA LYS A 34 -9.13 -5.21 15.01
C LYS A 34 -9.11 -3.71 14.74
N SER A 35 -9.44 -3.29 13.51
CA SER A 35 -9.31 -1.90 13.13
C SER A 35 -10.66 -1.20 13.06
N GLY A 36 -11.05 -0.60 14.16
CA GLY A 36 -12.08 0.45 14.17
C GLY A 36 -11.59 1.76 13.51
N HIS A 37 -10.39 1.78 12.92
CA HIS A 37 -9.66 3.01 12.65
C HIS A 37 -9.64 3.45 11.18
N PHE A 38 -9.88 2.56 10.22
CA PHE A 38 -9.86 2.93 8.80
C PHE A 38 -11.25 3.04 8.18
N LYS A 39 -11.72 4.27 8.06
CA LYS A 39 -13.00 4.54 7.35
C LYS A 39 -12.83 5.09 5.93
N ASN A 40 -11.61 5.35 5.45
CA ASN A 40 -11.42 6.15 4.25
C ASN A 40 -10.47 5.55 3.20
N ILE A 41 -10.56 4.24 2.94
CA ILE A 41 -9.82 3.63 1.83
C ILE A 41 -10.34 4.18 0.51
N GLY A 42 -9.46 4.81 -0.28
CA GLY A 42 -9.79 5.48 -1.54
C GLY A 42 -10.07 6.98 -1.39
N GLY A 43 -9.95 7.55 -0.18
CA GLY A 43 -9.92 8.99 0.03
C GLY A 43 -8.53 9.59 -0.22
N PHE A 44 -8.42 10.92 -0.12
CA PHE A 44 -7.16 11.65 -0.34
C PHE A 44 -6.18 11.58 0.84
N GLY A 45 -6.60 11.05 1.99
CA GLY A 45 -5.77 10.91 3.17
C GLY A 45 -6.27 9.80 4.08
N ALA A 46 -5.40 9.34 4.98
CA ALA A 46 -5.73 8.37 6.01
C ALA A 46 -5.95 9.07 7.35
N LEU A 47 -6.98 8.63 8.08
CA LEU A 47 -7.25 9.07 9.44
C LEU A 47 -7.01 7.90 10.39
N THR A 48 -6.07 8.08 11.30
CA THR A 48 -5.73 7.07 12.32
C THR A 48 -5.81 7.66 13.71
N LYS A 49 -6.38 6.91 14.64
CA LYS A 49 -6.44 7.28 16.05
C LYS A 49 -5.21 6.75 16.79
N LEU A 50 -4.48 7.62 17.46
CA LEU A 50 -3.41 7.20 18.34
C LEU A 50 -3.97 6.48 19.58
N PRO A 51 -3.24 5.50 20.16
CA PRO A 51 -3.62 4.84 21.40
C PRO A 51 -3.80 5.87 22.53
N SER A 52 -4.93 5.83 23.24
CA SER A 52 -5.32 6.83 24.24
C SER A 52 -4.55 6.70 25.57
N ASN A 53 -3.86 5.58 25.79
CA ASN A 53 -3.11 5.30 27.01
C ASN A 53 -1.67 5.83 26.99
N LEU A 54 -1.28 6.54 25.93
CA LEU A 54 0.07 7.08 25.79
C LEU A 54 0.16 8.48 26.42
N LYS A 55 1.16 8.67 27.28
CA LYS A 55 1.51 9.97 27.85
C LYS A 55 2.59 10.63 26.98
N LYS A 56 2.27 11.76 26.33
CA LYS A 56 3.20 12.52 25.47
C LYS A 56 3.84 11.65 24.37
N PRO A 57 3.06 11.02 23.50
CA PRO A 57 3.61 10.12 22.47
C PRO A 57 4.41 10.89 21.43
N TYR A 58 5.50 10.28 20.96
CA TYR A 58 6.18 10.68 19.74
C TYR A 58 5.68 9.82 18.58
N LEU A 59 5.47 10.43 17.42
CA LEU A 59 5.19 9.72 16.18
C LEU A 59 6.51 9.57 15.41
N VAL A 60 6.92 8.32 15.21
CA VAL A 60 8.06 7.96 14.35
C VAL A 60 7.51 7.57 12.99
N THR A 61 8.06 8.16 11.94
CA THR A 61 7.67 7.88 10.56
C THR A 61 8.89 7.47 9.74
N SER A 62 8.70 6.55 8.82
CA SER A 62 9.71 6.10 7.87
C SER A 62 9.09 5.94 6.49
N THR A 63 9.88 6.11 5.45
CA THR A 63 9.52 5.77 4.08
C THR A 63 10.67 5.05 3.43
N ASP A 64 10.38 3.89 2.85
CA ASP A 64 11.38 3.12 2.12
C ASP A 64 10.72 2.37 0.95
N GLY A 65 11.53 1.86 0.05
CA GLY A 65 11.10 1.08 -1.11
C GLY A 65 11.83 -0.25 -1.20
N VAL A 66 11.35 -1.12 -2.06
CA VAL A 66 11.98 -2.43 -2.28
C VAL A 66 13.28 -2.34 -3.10
N GLY A 67 13.61 -1.18 -3.62
CA GLY A 67 14.80 -0.97 -4.43
C GLY A 67 14.82 -1.84 -5.68
N THR A 68 16.01 -2.29 -6.07
CA THR A 68 16.22 -3.13 -7.27
C THR A 68 15.59 -4.52 -7.20
N LYS A 69 15.11 -4.96 -6.02
CA LYS A 69 14.40 -6.24 -5.87
C LYS A 69 13.15 -6.33 -6.74
N ILE A 70 12.55 -5.19 -7.11
CA ILE A 70 11.42 -5.15 -8.04
C ILE A 70 11.78 -5.70 -9.43
N GLU A 71 13.01 -5.53 -9.88
CA GLU A 71 13.48 -6.07 -11.16
C GLU A 71 13.51 -7.60 -11.14
N ILE A 72 13.93 -8.20 -10.02
CA ILE A 72 13.89 -9.65 -9.83
C ILE A 72 12.44 -10.15 -9.85
N ALA A 73 11.53 -9.44 -9.18
CA ALA A 73 10.10 -9.77 -9.20
C ALA A 73 9.51 -9.67 -10.63
N ASN A 74 9.94 -8.68 -11.42
CA ASN A 74 9.56 -8.55 -12.83
C ASN A 74 10.07 -9.71 -13.68
N LEU A 75 11.37 -10.06 -13.56
CA LEU A 75 11.98 -11.16 -14.30
C LEU A 75 11.32 -12.51 -14.01
N LEU A 76 10.97 -12.76 -12.75
CA LEU A 76 10.35 -14.02 -12.32
C LEU A 76 8.83 -14.01 -12.49
N GLY A 77 8.20 -12.88 -12.79
CA GLY A 77 6.74 -12.73 -12.82
C GLY A 77 6.07 -12.97 -11.45
N LYS A 78 6.83 -12.85 -10.34
CA LYS A 78 6.39 -13.20 -8.98
C LYS A 78 6.31 -11.95 -8.11
N PHE A 79 5.10 -11.56 -7.74
CA PHE A 79 4.81 -10.30 -7.05
C PHE A 79 4.17 -10.45 -5.66
N ASP A 80 3.88 -11.66 -5.22
CA ASP A 80 3.20 -11.94 -3.95
C ASP A 80 4.10 -11.77 -2.72
N THR A 81 5.41 -11.82 -2.89
CA THR A 81 6.40 -11.66 -1.82
C THR A 81 6.94 -10.24 -1.70
N ILE A 82 7.00 -9.49 -2.81
CA ILE A 82 7.59 -8.15 -2.83
C ILE A 82 6.85 -7.17 -1.93
N GLY A 83 5.53 -7.32 -1.75
CA GLY A 83 4.75 -6.49 -0.82
C GLY A 83 5.07 -6.78 0.64
N VAL A 84 5.42 -8.03 1.00
CA VAL A 84 5.89 -8.35 2.36
C VAL A 84 7.23 -7.69 2.61
N ASP A 85 8.11 -7.74 1.62
CA ASP A 85 9.43 -7.14 1.69
C ASP A 85 9.36 -5.61 1.84
N LEU A 86 8.47 -4.95 1.10
CA LEU A 86 8.21 -3.52 1.22
C LEU A 86 7.83 -3.11 2.65
N VAL A 87 6.89 -3.83 3.26
CA VAL A 87 6.49 -3.57 4.66
C VAL A 87 7.66 -3.81 5.60
N ALA A 88 8.44 -4.87 5.39
CA ALA A 88 9.60 -5.17 6.22
C ALA A 88 10.66 -4.07 6.18
N MET A 89 10.93 -3.48 5.01
CA MET A 89 11.87 -2.36 4.87
C MET A 89 11.45 -1.19 5.76
N CYS A 90 10.22 -0.71 5.62
CA CYS A 90 9.70 0.40 6.43
C CYS A 90 9.63 0.07 7.94
N VAL A 91 9.22 -1.16 8.28
CA VAL A 91 9.07 -1.59 9.68
C VAL A 91 10.41 -1.70 10.38
N ASN A 92 11.47 -2.16 9.69
CA ASN A 92 12.81 -2.22 10.26
C ASN A 92 13.29 -0.84 10.69
N ASP A 93 13.08 0.19 9.89
CA ASP A 93 13.43 1.57 10.23
C ASP A 93 12.68 2.10 11.47
N ILE A 94 11.42 1.72 11.62
CA ILE A 94 10.61 2.07 12.79
C ILE A 94 11.14 1.36 14.05
N ILE A 95 11.47 0.07 13.94
CA ILE A 95 11.91 -0.75 15.07
C ILE A 95 13.26 -0.30 15.59
N VAL A 96 14.21 0.06 14.74
CA VAL A 96 15.54 0.53 15.19
C VAL A 96 15.47 1.85 15.97
N GLN A 97 14.38 2.62 15.81
CA GLN A 97 14.08 3.79 16.63
C GLN A 97 13.37 3.44 17.96
N GLY A 98 13.16 2.14 18.24
CA GLY A 98 12.42 1.69 19.41
C GLY A 98 10.90 1.92 19.33
N ALA A 99 10.37 2.24 18.15
CA ALA A 99 8.96 2.51 17.96
C ALA A 99 8.20 1.24 17.55
N LYS A 100 6.90 1.22 17.85
CA LYS A 100 5.99 0.13 17.47
C LYS A 100 5.28 0.49 16.16
N PRO A 101 5.28 -0.38 15.15
CA PRO A 101 4.51 -0.16 13.93
C PRO A 101 3.01 0.02 14.25
N LEU A 102 2.40 1.05 13.69
CA LEU A 102 0.99 1.38 13.90
C LEU A 102 0.23 1.41 12.58
N LEU A 103 0.76 2.14 11.61
CA LEU A 103 0.12 2.42 10.33
C LEU A 103 1.14 2.24 9.21
N PHE A 104 0.72 1.61 8.11
CA PHE A 104 1.46 1.54 6.88
C PHE A 104 0.73 2.32 5.78
N LEU A 105 1.43 3.28 5.18
CA LEU A 105 0.96 4.04 4.04
C LEU A 105 1.78 3.66 2.81
N ASP A 106 1.13 3.49 1.68
CA ASP A 106 1.78 3.08 0.45
C ASP A 106 1.38 3.96 -0.74
N TYR A 107 2.33 4.14 -1.64
CA TYR A 107 2.13 4.81 -2.91
C TYR A 107 2.68 3.95 -4.04
N ILE A 108 1.83 3.52 -4.95
CA ILE A 108 2.21 2.68 -6.09
C ILE A 108 2.10 3.49 -7.38
N SER A 109 3.25 3.78 -8.00
CA SER A 109 3.31 4.40 -9.32
C SER A 109 3.49 3.33 -10.40
N VAL A 110 2.66 3.37 -11.43
CA VAL A 110 2.70 2.42 -12.55
C VAL A 110 2.39 3.12 -13.87
N GLU A 111 3.06 2.71 -14.94
CA GLU A 111 2.75 3.18 -16.29
C GLU A 111 1.34 2.76 -16.74
N LYS A 112 0.98 1.50 -16.45
CA LYS A 112 -0.33 0.93 -16.79
C LYS A 112 -0.86 0.08 -15.65
N ILE A 113 -2.18 0.14 -15.44
CA ILE A 113 -2.83 -0.66 -14.40
C ILE A 113 -2.93 -2.13 -14.85
N ASP A 114 -1.98 -2.95 -14.39
CA ASP A 114 -2.08 -4.41 -14.41
C ASP A 114 -2.71 -4.89 -13.12
N THR A 115 -4.00 -5.18 -13.19
CA THR A 115 -4.80 -5.57 -12.02
C THR A 115 -4.32 -6.86 -11.38
N LYS A 116 -3.77 -7.83 -12.15
CA LYS A 116 -3.27 -9.10 -11.61
C LYS A 116 -1.99 -8.88 -10.80
N LYS A 117 -1.03 -8.16 -11.39
CA LYS A 117 0.22 -7.79 -10.73
C LYS A 117 -0.04 -7.00 -9.44
N LEU A 118 -0.82 -5.92 -9.55
CA LEU A 118 -1.13 -5.06 -8.41
C LEU A 118 -1.87 -5.80 -7.29
N LYS A 119 -2.81 -6.68 -7.60
CA LYS A 119 -3.49 -7.50 -6.57
C LYS A 119 -2.53 -8.40 -5.81
N ASN A 120 -1.52 -8.97 -6.46
CA ASN A 120 -0.52 -9.79 -5.79
C ASN A 120 0.38 -8.96 -4.88
N ILE A 121 0.82 -7.77 -5.32
CA ILE A 121 1.58 -6.83 -4.49
C ILE A 121 0.76 -6.47 -3.24
N ILE A 122 -0.48 -6.04 -3.39
CA ILE A 122 -1.35 -5.66 -2.26
C ILE A 122 -1.58 -6.84 -1.29
N LYS A 123 -1.76 -8.06 -1.79
CA LYS A 123 -1.84 -9.25 -0.91
C LYS A 123 -0.57 -9.42 -0.08
N GLY A 124 0.59 -9.18 -0.69
CA GLY A 124 1.88 -9.18 0.01
C GLY A 124 1.94 -8.11 1.09
N ILE A 125 1.55 -6.87 0.77
CA ILE A 125 1.51 -5.75 1.73
C ILE A 125 0.57 -6.09 2.91
N ILE A 126 -0.66 -6.54 2.64
CA ILE A 126 -1.61 -6.94 3.69
C ILE A 126 -1.03 -8.04 4.59
N ARG A 127 -0.33 -9.01 4.00
CA ARG A 127 0.37 -10.06 4.76
C ARG A 127 1.48 -9.49 5.61
N GLY A 128 2.31 -8.59 5.07
CA GLY A 128 3.39 -7.91 5.77
C GLY A 128 2.87 -7.10 6.97
N CYS A 129 1.82 -6.30 6.76
CA CYS A 129 1.18 -5.54 7.84
C CYS A 129 0.64 -6.44 8.96
N LYS A 130 0.03 -7.58 8.61
CA LYS A 130 -0.42 -8.56 9.61
C LYS A 130 0.73 -9.15 10.43
N LEU A 131 1.86 -9.46 9.78
CA LEU A 131 3.06 -9.97 10.45
C LEU A 131 3.67 -8.91 11.38
N ALA A 132 3.72 -7.67 10.95
CA ALA A 132 4.23 -6.54 11.73
C ALA A 132 3.26 -6.04 12.81
N GLY A 133 1.99 -6.44 12.78
CA GLY A 133 0.96 -5.99 13.70
C GLY A 133 0.51 -4.54 13.48
N CYS A 134 0.71 -4.00 12.28
CA CYS A 134 0.24 -2.67 11.86
C CYS A 134 -0.95 -2.76 10.87
N GLU A 135 -1.55 -1.61 10.59
CA GLU A 135 -2.69 -1.46 9.68
C GLU A 135 -2.30 -0.71 8.41
#